data_483954e02d79d509c414159190735ea3
#
_entry.id   483954e02d79d509c414159190735ea3
#
_cell.length_a   1.000
_cell.length_b   1.000
_cell.length_c   1.000
_cell.angle_alpha   90.00
_cell.angle_beta   90.00
_cell.angle_gamma   90.00
#
_symmetry.space_group_name_H-M   'P 1'
#
loop_
_entity.id
_entity.type
_entity.pdbx_description
1 polymer ?
#
loop_
_entity_poly.entity_id
_entity_poly.type
_entity_poly.pdbx_seq_one_letter_code
_entity_poly.pdbx_strand_id
1 'polypeptide(L)'
;VPASADASFRRYFRITSDNKTYILMDAPPNLERIDHFINISNKLINAEINAPKIISFDAKLGFILMTDLGSQTFLDVVDNSNAFKLYTKATHSLLKIQTKVDTKGLIDYSSNLLINEMLLFTEWYLKKLKNFKLEDQDMLSKIFSLISDKALAQDRCFVHRDYHSRNLMFIAKGDLGILDYQDAVTGPLTYDLVSLLKDAYIEWDEDFLLDQVVRYWEDSKKAGLIKNGDFSSFYEDFEWMGVQRHLKILGVFSRLSIRD
;
A
#
# COMPACT_ATOMS: atom_id res chain seq x y z
N VAL A 1 4.24 20.94 15.23
CA VAL A 1 2.82 20.53 15.23
C VAL A 1 2.77 19.08 14.81
N PRO A 2 1.95 18.20 15.44
CA PRO A 2 1.74 16.82 14.97
C PRO A 2 1.34 16.82 13.48
N ALA A 3 1.94 15.96 12.67
CA ALA A 3 1.66 15.89 11.23
C ALA A 3 0.68 14.76 10.89
N SER A 4 0.74 13.66 11.64
CA SER A 4 -0.28 12.60 11.58
C SER A 4 -0.29 11.80 12.89
N ALA A 5 -1.41 11.11 13.17
CA ALA A 5 -1.49 10.05 14.17
C ALA A 5 -1.57 8.74 13.39
N ASP A 6 -0.58 7.87 13.57
CA ASP A 6 -0.53 6.54 12.96
C ASP A 6 -0.89 5.47 14.00
N ALA A 7 -1.37 4.33 13.56
CA ALA A 7 -1.61 3.15 14.40
C ALA A 7 -0.28 2.49 14.88
N SER A 8 0.86 2.99 14.45
CA SER A 8 2.21 2.58 14.85
C SER A 8 2.74 3.38 16.04
N PHE A 9 3.89 2.96 16.57
CA PHE A 9 4.57 3.73 17.63
C PHE A 9 5.34 4.95 17.09
N ARG A 10 5.30 5.22 15.79
CA ARG A 10 5.94 6.36 15.13
C ARG A 10 5.10 7.61 15.32
N ARG A 11 5.78 8.72 15.61
CA ARG A 11 5.18 10.05 15.73
C ARG A 11 5.80 10.96 14.69
N TYR A 12 4.97 11.74 14.01
CA TYR A 12 5.41 12.64 12.96
C TYR A 12 5.13 14.08 13.34
N PHE A 13 6.15 14.94 13.24
CA PHE A 13 6.06 16.35 13.57
C PHE A 13 6.48 17.20 12.38
N ARG A 14 5.61 18.13 11.98
CA ARG A 14 5.97 19.15 11.00
C ARG A 14 6.74 20.27 11.71
N ILE A 15 7.93 20.56 11.23
CA ILE A 15 8.81 21.64 11.72
C ILE A 15 9.08 22.63 10.60
N THR A 16 9.26 23.90 10.96
CA THR A 16 9.58 24.99 10.03
C THR A 16 10.94 25.57 10.37
N SER A 17 11.80 25.69 9.37
CA SER A 17 13.09 26.39 9.46
C SER A 17 13.35 27.11 8.14
N ASP A 18 13.80 28.37 8.19
CA ASP A 18 14.16 29.18 7.02
C ASP A 18 13.07 29.20 5.92
N ASN A 19 11.81 29.39 6.32
CA ASN A 19 10.63 29.37 5.45
C ASN A 19 10.39 28.07 4.68
N LYS A 20 11.03 26.95 5.11
CA LYS A 20 10.80 25.60 4.58
C LYS A 20 10.19 24.71 5.65
N THR A 21 9.37 23.77 5.23
CA THR A 21 8.81 22.75 6.11
C THR A 21 9.51 21.42 5.92
N TYR A 22 9.61 20.69 7.01
CA TYR A 22 10.22 19.37 7.10
C TYR A 22 9.35 18.47 7.98
N ILE A 23 9.52 17.18 7.84
CA ILE A 23 8.92 16.19 8.74
C ILE A 23 10.02 15.56 9.59
N LEU A 24 9.83 15.63 10.91
CA LEU A 24 10.61 14.88 11.88
C LEU A 24 9.81 13.65 12.29
N MET A 25 10.32 12.46 11.98
CA MET A 25 9.80 11.19 12.51
C MET A 25 10.55 10.85 13.80
N ASP A 26 9.79 10.48 14.83
CA ASP A 26 10.27 9.92 16.09
C ASP A 26 9.76 8.46 16.16
N ALA A 27 10.69 7.53 16.06
CA ALA A 27 10.50 6.09 16.07
C ALA A 27 11.30 5.46 17.21
N PRO A 28 10.70 5.24 18.40
CA PRO A 28 11.44 4.73 19.57
C PRO A 28 12.21 3.45 19.26
N PRO A 29 13.55 3.40 19.43
CA PRO A 29 14.41 2.32 18.94
C PRO A 29 14.12 0.93 19.53
N ASN A 30 13.50 0.88 20.71
CA ASN A 30 13.07 -0.37 21.37
C ASN A 30 11.76 -0.94 20.80
N LEU A 31 11.02 -0.17 19.99
CA LEU A 31 9.74 -0.56 19.40
C LEU A 31 9.77 -0.57 17.87
N GLU A 32 10.59 0.28 17.27
CA GLU A 32 10.62 0.49 15.82
C GLU A 32 12.06 0.45 15.28
N ARG A 33 12.24 -0.14 14.12
CA ARG A 33 13.52 -0.16 13.40
C ARG A 33 13.48 0.79 12.21
N ILE A 34 14.33 1.81 12.25
CA ILE A 34 14.38 2.81 11.17
C ILE A 34 15.17 2.37 9.94
N ASP A 35 15.97 1.29 10.04
CA ASP A 35 16.81 0.78 8.94
C ASP A 35 15.99 0.40 7.71
N HIS A 36 14.83 -0.25 7.92
CA HIS A 36 13.90 -0.61 6.85
C HIS A 36 13.35 0.62 6.15
N PHE A 37 12.89 1.60 6.92
CA PHE A 37 12.39 2.87 6.39
C PHE A 37 13.45 3.55 5.52
N ILE A 38 14.68 3.67 6.02
CA ILE A 38 15.80 4.30 5.31
C ILE A 38 16.12 3.56 4.02
N ASN A 39 16.20 2.22 4.08
CA ASN A 39 16.51 1.39 2.91
C ASN A 39 15.46 1.57 1.80
N ILE A 40 14.17 1.49 2.14
CA ILE A 40 13.10 1.60 1.14
C ILE A 40 12.99 3.04 0.62
N SER A 41 13.12 4.06 1.49
CA SER A 41 13.19 5.45 1.06
C SER A 41 14.28 5.66 0.00
N ASN A 42 15.49 5.16 0.23
CA ASN A 42 16.59 5.26 -0.72
C ASN A 42 16.30 4.55 -2.05
N LYS A 43 15.68 3.35 -2.00
CA LYS A 43 15.28 2.61 -3.21
C LYS A 43 14.26 3.41 -4.04
N LEU A 44 13.27 4.02 -3.41
CA LEU A 44 12.27 4.86 -4.08
C LEU A 44 12.91 6.10 -4.70
N ILE A 45 13.76 6.80 -3.97
CA ILE A 45 14.44 8.01 -4.46
C ILE A 45 15.39 7.68 -5.62
N ASN A 46 16.13 6.57 -5.55
CA ASN A 46 17.01 6.11 -6.64
C ASN A 46 16.22 5.72 -7.91
N ALA A 47 14.99 5.27 -7.76
CA ALA A 47 14.06 5.02 -8.86
C ALA A 47 13.33 6.29 -9.33
N GLU A 48 13.71 7.47 -8.82
CA GLU A 48 13.07 8.76 -9.10
C GLU A 48 11.58 8.79 -8.77
N ILE A 49 11.19 8.13 -7.68
CA ILE A 49 9.84 8.19 -7.13
C ILE A 49 9.77 9.34 -6.13
N ASN A 50 8.67 10.10 -6.18
CA ASN A 50 8.41 11.16 -5.21
C ASN A 50 8.05 10.55 -3.85
N ALA A 51 9.05 10.35 -3.02
CA ALA A 51 8.90 9.93 -1.62
C ALA A 51 9.62 10.94 -0.70
N PRO A 52 9.36 10.97 0.60
CA PRO A 52 10.10 11.80 1.53
C PRO A 52 11.60 11.51 1.44
N LYS A 53 12.38 12.53 1.04
CA LYS A 53 13.83 12.41 0.98
C LYS A 53 14.41 12.59 2.39
N ILE A 54 15.17 11.61 2.85
CA ILE A 54 15.86 11.68 4.14
C ILE A 54 16.98 12.72 4.06
N ILE A 55 16.98 13.67 4.98
CA ILE A 55 17.96 14.72 5.11
C ILE A 55 19.04 14.31 6.10
N SER A 56 18.61 13.81 7.27
CA SER A 56 19.49 13.28 8.32
C SER A 56 18.73 12.30 9.20
N PHE A 57 19.45 11.48 9.94
CA PHE A 57 18.86 10.58 10.92
C PHE A 57 19.81 10.29 12.07
N ASP A 58 19.26 9.92 13.22
CA ASP A 58 19.99 9.37 14.38
C ASP A 58 19.39 8.00 14.73
N ALA A 59 20.11 6.92 14.39
CA ALA A 59 19.63 5.56 14.62
C ALA A 59 19.59 5.17 16.11
N LYS A 60 20.40 5.82 16.96
CA LYS A 60 20.42 5.56 18.41
C LYS A 60 19.20 6.16 19.10
N LEU A 61 18.79 7.33 18.66
CA LEU A 61 17.63 8.04 19.22
C LEU A 61 16.33 7.74 18.46
N GLY A 62 16.41 7.13 17.26
CA GLY A 62 15.24 6.80 16.44
C GLY A 62 14.63 8.00 15.71
N PHE A 63 15.40 9.05 15.43
CA PHE A 63 14.92 10.21 14.71
C PHE A 63 15.30 10.19 13.24
N ILE A 64 14.34 10.59 12.37
CA ILE A 64 14.59 10.85 10.95
C ILE A 64 14.04 12.23 10.60
N LEU A 65 14.88 13.09 10.02
CA LEU A 65 14.47 14.34 9.39
C LEU A 65 14.33 14.12 7.88
N MET A 66 13.19 14.49 7.32
CA MET A 66 12.89 14.28 5.91
C MET A 66 12.15 15.47 5.29
N THR A 67 12.08 15.51 3.96
CA THR A 67 11.33 16.52 3.22
C THR A 67 9.83 16.38 3.49
N ASP A 68 9.14 17.51 3.55
CA ASP A 68 7.68 17.59 3.68
C ASP A 68 7.03 17.55 2.29
N LEU A 69 6.12 16.62 2.06
CA LEU A 69 5.34 16.50 0.81
C LEU A 69 4.02 17.30 0.84
N GLY A 70 3.80 18.10 1.87
CA GLY A 70 2.59 18.91 2.02
C GLY A 70 1.55 18.27 2.94
N SER A 71 0.31 18.76 2.86
CA SER A 71 -0.77 18.37 3.77
C SER A 71 -2.01 17.81 3.07
N GLN A 72 -2.04 17.79 1.75
CA GLN A 72 -3.19 17.29 1.00
C GLN A 72 -2.92 15.87 0.52
N THR A 73 -3.78 14.94 0.92
CA THR A 73 -3.76 13.57 0.40
C THR A 73 -4.49 13.49 -0.94
N PHE A 74 -4.30 12.41 -1.66
CA PHE A 74 -5.09 12.08 -2.84
C PHE A 74 -6.60 12.06 -2.51
N LEU A 75 -6.95 11.47 -1.35
CA LEU A 75 -8.33 11.41 -0.87
C LEU A 75 -8.95 12.81 -0.65
N ASP A 76 -8.15 13.79 -0.18
CA ASP A 76 -8.64 15.15 0.07
C ASP A 76 -8.97 15.93 -1.20
N VAL A 77 -8.40 15.53 -2.34
CA VAL A 77 -8.48 16.29 -3.60
C VAL A 77 -9.23 15.60 -4.72
N VAL A 78 -9.41 14.27 -4.64
CA VAL A 78 -10.09 13.51 -5.70
C VAL A 78 -11.60 13.71 -5.63
N ASP A 79 -12.20 13.98 -6.79
CA ASP A 79 -13.65 14.08 -7.00
C ASP A 79 -14.05 13.57 -8.40
N ASN A 80 -15.35 13.51 -8.68
CA ASN A 80 -15.86 13.02 -9.97
C ASN A 80 -15.33 13.79 -11.19
N SER A 81 -14.93 15.05 -11.04
CA SER A 81 -14.46 15.89 -12.14
C SER A 81 -12.99 15.62 -12.51
N ASN A 82 -12.20 15.11 -11.57
CA ASN A 82 -10.76 14.93 -11.72
C ASN A 82 -10.28 13.48 -11.52
N ALA A 83 -11.17 12.58 -11.08
CA ALA A 83 -10.84 11.19 -10.75
C ALA A 83 -10.04 10.50 -11.86
N PHE A 84 -10.52 10.54 -13.10
CA PHE A 84 -9.86 9.92 -14.23
C PHE A 84 -8.39 10.34 -14.34
N LYS A 85 -8.13 11.63 -14.28
CA LYS A 85 -6.77 12.19 -14.39
C LYS A 85 -5.89 11.80 -13.22
N LEU A 86 -6.43 11.81 -12.00
CA LEU A 86 -5.68 11.49 -10.79
C LEU A 86 -5.37 10.00 -10.69
N TYR A 87 -6.33 9.13 -11.00
CA TYR A 87 -6.11 7.69 -11.02
C TYR A 87 -5.13 7.27 -12.12
N THR A 88 -5.20 7.88 -13.32
CA THR A 88 -4.18 7.68 -14.36
C THR A 88 -2.77 8.03 -13.86
N LYS A 89 -2.62 9.12 -13.11
CA LYS A 89 -1.32 9.46 -12.51
C LYS A 89 -0.90 8.46 -11.43
N ALA A 90 -1.83 8.00 -10.61
CA ALA A 90 -1.54 7.03 -9.56
C ALA A 90 -1.13 5.67 -10.15
N THR A 91 -1.82 5.19 -11.18
CA THR A 91 -1.46 3.94 -11.87
C THR A 91 -0.13 4.05 -12.61
N HIS A 92 0.18 5.19 -13.25
CA HIS A 92 1.50 5.42 -13.85
C HIS A 92 2.62 5.49 -12.81
N SER A 93 2.38 6.13 -11.65
CA SER A 93 3.34 6.14 -10.55
C SER A 93 3.56 4.74 -9.99
N LEU A 94 2.50 3.94 -9.83
CA LEU A 94 2.59 2.54 -9.43
C LEU A 94 3.41 1.71 -10.43
N LEU A 95 3.12 1.84 -11.73
CA LEU A 95 3.87 1.16 -12.79
C LEU A 95 5.37 1.53 -12.74
N LYS A 96 5.69 2.80 -12.52
CA LYS A 96 7.08 3.26 -12.37
C LYS A 96 7.74 2.61 -11.15
N ILE A 97 7.05 2.53 -10.02
CA ILE A 97 7.55 1.84 -8.83
C ILE A 97 7.85 0.38 -9.16
N GLN A 98 6.90 -0.34 -9.71
CA GLN A 98 6.99 -1.78 -9.97
C GLN A 98 8.02 -2.15 -11.03
N THR A 99 8.33 -1.23 -11.95
CA THR A 99 9.33 -1.46 -13.01
C THR A 99 10.74 -1.01 -12.65
N LYS A 100 10.88 0.01 -11.79
CA LYS A 100 12.18 0.66 -11.53
C LYS A 100 12.75 0.42 -10.14
N VAL A 101 11.92 0.12 -9.15
CA VAL A 101 12.42 -0.09 -7.79
C VAL A 101 13.05 -1.46 -7.66
N ASP A 102 14.33 -1.49 -7.26
CA ASP A 102 15.05 -2.73 -6.98
C ASP A 102 14.47 -3.45 -5.76
N THR A 103 13.99 -4.68 -5.97
CA THR A 103 13.41 -5.53 -4.91
C THR A 103 14.44 -6.32 -4.12
N LYS A 104 15.72 -6.27 -4.50
CA LYS A 104 16.78 -7.01 -3.82
C LYS A 104 16.85 -6.66 -2.34
N GLY A 105 16.77 -7.68 -1.48
CA GLY A 105 16.82 -7.52 -0.02
C GLY A 105 15.49 -7.11 0.62
N LEU A 106 14.40 -7.01 -0.14
CA LEU A 106 13.05 -6.97 0.42
C LEU A 106 12.61 -8.35 0.86
N ILE A 107 11.74 -8.40 1.85
CA ILE A 107 11.09 -9.63 2.30
C ILE A 107 10.13 -10.12 1.21
N ASP A 108 10.07 -11.42 1.00
CA ASP A 108 9.08 -12.02 0.11
C ASP A 108 7.69 -12.06 0.76
N TYR A 109 6.69 -11.69 -0.01
CA TYR A 109 5.29 -11.90 0.39
C TYR A 109 5.01 -13.41 0.35
N SER A 110 5.11 -14.03 1.50
CA SER A 110 4.93 -15.48 1.64
C SER A 110 3.47 -15.87 1.81
N SER A 111 3.15 -17.15 1.58
CA SER A 111 1.83 -17.71 1.87
C SER A 111 1.45 -17.50 3.34
N ASN A 112 2.38 -17.69 4.27
CA ASN A 112 2.13 -17.45 5.69
C ASN A 112 1.73 -16.00 5.97
N LEU A 113 2.37 -15.02 5.32
CA LEU A 113 2.04 -13.61 5.50
C LEU A 113 0.63 -13.30 4.98
N LEU A 114 0.29 -13.77 3.77
CA LEU A 114 -1.05 -13.62 3.19
C LEU A 114 -2.13 -14.27 4.05
N ILE A 115 -1.91 -15.49 4.52
CA ILE A 115 -2.84 -16.21 5.38
C ILE A 115 -3.01 -15.51 6.73
N ASN A 116 -1.92 -15.05 7.36
CA ASN A 116 -1.99 -14.33 8.64
C ASN A 116 -2.78 -13.02 8.50
N GLU A 117 -2.70 -12.34 7.37
CA GLU A 117 -3.53 -11.16 7.10
C GLU A 117 -5.01 -11.51 6.97
N MET A 118 -5.36 -12.60 6.28
CA MET A 118 -6.75 -13.08 6.17
C MET A 118 -7.29 -13.61 7.50
N LEU A 119 -6.46 -14.17 8.37
CA LEU A 119 -6.87 -14.61 9.71
C LEU A 119 -7.38 -13.46 10.59
N LEU A 120 -6.99 -12.21 10.30
CA LEU A 120 -7.58 -11.04 10.99
C LEU A 120 -9.09 -10.96 10.77
N PHE A 121 -9.60 -11.33 9.58
CA PHE A 121 -11.03 -11.44 9.32
C PHE A 121 -11.72 -12.41 10.28
N THR A 122 -11.14 -13.61 10.43
CA THR A 122 -11.71 -14.63 11.31
C THR A 122 -11.71 -14.19 12.76
N GLU A 123 -10.58 -13.63 13.22
CA GLU A 123 -10.41 -13.30 14.64
C GLU A 123 -11.20 -12.04 15.02
N TRP A 124 -11.10 -10.99 14.22
CA TRP A 124 -11.67 -9.70 14.62
C TRP A 124 -13.07 -9.45 14.06
N TYR A 125 -13.29 -9.72 12.76
CA TYR A 125 -14.62 -9.51 12.18
C TYR A 125 -15.61 -10.60 12.59
N LEU A 126 -15.29 -11.88 12.31
CA LEU A 126 -16.24 -12.96 12.62
C LEU A 126 -16.40 -13.17 14.11
N LYS A 127 -15.31 -13.48 14.84
CA LYS A 127 -15.42 -13.85 16.25
C LYS A 127 -15.74 -12.66 17.14
N LYS A 128 -14.93 -11.58 17.10
CA LYS A 128 -15.07 -10.49 18.08
C LYS A 128 -16.18 -9.51 17.74
N LEU A 129 -16.31 -9.07 16.47
CA LEU A 129 -17.31 -8.09 16.09
C LEU A 129 -18.70 -8.72 15.88
N LYS A 130 -18.77 -9.85 15.17
CA LYS A 130 -20.04 -10.51 14.82
C LYS A 130 -20.45 -11.63 15.76
N ASN A 131 -19.61 -12.01 16.72
CA ASN A 131 -19.83 -13.16 17.63
C ASN A 131 -20.22 -14.45 16.88
N PHE A 132 -19.64 -14.63 15.68
CA PHE A 132 -19.93 -15.75 14.79
C PHE A 132 -19.05 -16.94 15.15
N LYS A 133 -19.65 -18.11 15.39
CA LYS A 133 -18.93 -19.37 15.56
C LYS A 133 -18.68 -19.99 14.19
N LEU A 134 -17.44 -20.14 13.84
CA LEU A 134 -17.02 -20.85 12.63
C LEU A 134 -17.11 -22.36 12.91
N GLU A 135 -17.98 -23.07 12.18
CA GLU A 135 -18.18 -24.52 12.37
C GLU A 135 -17.12 -25.34 11.63
N ASP A 136 -16.72 -24.91 10.46
CA ASP A 136 -15.73 -25.61 9.60
C ASP A 136 -14.45 -24.78 9.43
N GLN A 137 -13.50 -24.96 10.33
CA GLN A 137 -12.19 -24.32 10.27
C GLN A 137 -11.30 -24.90 9.15
N ASP A 138 -11.48 -26.17 8.84
CA ASP A 138 -10.69 -26.86 7.80
C ASP A 138 -11.06 -26.36 6.41
N MET A 139 -12.35 -26.14 6.15
CA MET A 139 -12.82 -25.53 4.91
C MET A 139 -12.26 -24.11 4.73
N LEU A 140 -12.31 -23.27 5.77
CA LEU A 140 -11.79 -21.92 5.71
C LEU A 140 -10.27 -21.90 5.46
N SER A 141 -9.52 -22.80 6.11
CA SER A 141 -8.09 -22.96 5.88
C SER A 141 -7.77 -23.31 4.42
N LYS A 142 -8.54 -24.22 3.81
CA LYS A 142 -8.40 -24.57 2.40
C LYS A 142 -8.69 -23.37 1.48
N ILE A 143 -9.73 -22.58 1.79
CA ILE A 143 -10.07 -21.36 1.04
C ILE A 143 -8.91 -20.34 1.13
N PHE A 144 -8.37 -20.10 2.32
CA PHE A 144 -7.25 -19.17 2.49
C PHE A 144 -5.98 -19.66 1.78
N SER A 145 -5.73 -20.97 1.77
CA SER A 145 -4.63 -21.55 0.99
C SER A 145 -4.85 -21.32 -0.51
N LEU A 146 -6.05 -21.58 -1.03
CA LEU A 146 -6.37 -21.35 -2.43
C LEU A 146 -6.18 -19.87 -2.84
N ILE A 147 -6.69 -18.93 -2.03
CA ILE A 147 -6.51 -17.49 -2.28
C ILE A 147 -5.02 -17.11 -2.30
N SER A 148 -4.26 -17.64 -1.33
CA SER A 148 -2.82 -17.41 -1.23
C SER A 148 -2.06 -17.98 -2.43
N ASP A 149 -2.41 -19.18 -2.89
CA ASP A 149 -1.77 -19.83 -4.04
C ASP A 149 -2.05 -19.04 -5.33
N LYS A 150 -3.30 -18.59 -5.53
CA LYS A 150 -3.67 -17.72 -6.66
C LYS A 150 -2.90 -16.39 -6.63
N ALA A 151 -2.78 -15.75 -5.47
CA ALA A 151 -2.02 -14.52 -5.33
C ALA A 151 -0.52 -14.73 -5.63
N LEU A 152 0.08 -15.82 -5.17
CA LEU A 152 1.51 -16.10 -5.35
C LEU A 152 1.88 -16.66 -6.73
N ALA A 153 0.90 -17.09 -7.52
CA ALA A 153 1.11 -17.52 -8.91
C ALA A 153 1.37 -16.36 -9.87
N GLN A 154 1.05 -15.13 -9.48
CA GLN A 154 1.24 -13.92 -10.28
C GLN A 154 2.72 -13.58 -10.49
N ASP A 155 3.00 -12.79 -11.54
CA ASP A 155 4.30 -12.11 -11.66
C ASP A 155 4.59 -11.29 -10.40
N ARG A 156 5.87 -11.18 -10.04
CA ARG A 156 6.31 -10.56 -8.78
C ARG A 156 7.04 -9.26 -9.03
N CYS A 157 6.72 -8.26 -8.23
CA CYS A 157 7.33 -6.93 -8.29
C CYS A 157 7.46 -6.33 -6.88
N PHE A 158 7.87 -5.07 -6.81
CA PHE A 158 7.76 -4.27 -5.59
C PHE A 158 6.28 -4.11 -5.22
N VAL A 159 5.92 -4.40 -3.98
CA VAL A 159 4.59 -4.22 -3.40
C VAL A 159 4.70 -3.30 -2.20
N HIS A 160 4.03 -2.16 -2.27
CA HIS A 160 3.96 -1.16 -1.21
C HIS A 160 3.15 -1.65 0.00
N ARG A 161 2.11 -2.46 -0.25
CA ARG A 161 1.09 -3.01 0.66
C ARG A 161 -0.03 -2.05 1.04
N ASP A 162 0.25 -0.76 1.14
CA ASP A 162 -0.74 0.26 1.53
C ASP A 162 -0.76 1.43 0.53
N TYR A 163 -0.77 1.10 -0.79
CA TYR A 163 -0.84 2.05 -1.91
C TYR A 163 -2.28 2.48 -2.15
N HIS A 164 -2.82 3.32 -1.29
CA HIS A 164 -4.21 3.80 -1.32
C HIS A 164 -4.30 5.33 -1.15
N SER A 165 -5.49 5.88 -1.33
CA SER A 165 -5.73 7.34 -1.41
C SER A 165 -5.23 8.15 -0.20
N ARG A 166 -5.14 7.58 0.99
CA ARG A 166 -4.64 8.27 2.19
C ARG A 166 -3.10 8.31 2.27
N ASN A 167 -2.41 7.42 1.58
CA ASN A 167 -0.96 7.33 1.58
C ASN A 167 -0.32 7.94 0.32
N LEU A 168 -1.13 8.48 -0.57
CA LEU A 168 -0.69 9.25 -1.72
C LEU A 168 -0.87 10.74 -1.43
N MET A 169 0.23 11.51 -1.50
CA MET A 169 0.21 12.96 -1.29
C MET A 169 0.05 13.68 -2.61
N PHE A 170 -0.85 14.66 -2.65
CA PHE A 170 -0.98 15.57 -3.79
C PHE A 170 0.05 16.69 -3.63
N ILE A 171 1.09 16.65 -4.48
CA ILE A 171 2.18 17.64 -4.42
C ILE A 171 2.07 18.67 -5.54
N ALA A 172 2.92 19.70 -5.47
CA ALA A 172 2.91 20.80 -6.45
C ALA A 172 3.00 20.28 -7.89
N LYS A 173 2.34 20.98 -8.82
CA LYS A 173 2.20 20.62 -10.25
C LYS A 173 1.36 19.38 -10.53
N GLY A 174 0.63 18.88 -9.51
CA GLY A 174 -0.25 17.74 -9.64
C GLY A 174 0.45 16.39 -9.75
N ASP A 175 1.69 16.30 -9.30
CA ASP A 175 2.39 15.02 -9.12
C ASP A 175 1.93 14.37 -7.82
N LEU A 176 2.24 13.08 -7.66
CA LEU A 176 1.92 12.32 -6.45
C LEU A 176 3.18 11.98 -5.67
N GLY A 177 3.10 12.15 -4.35
CA GLY A 177 4.11 11.67 -3.41
C GLY A 177 3.64 10.42 -2.70
N ILE A 178 4.56 9.54 -2.31
CA ILE A 178 4.26 8.23 -1.72
C ILE A 178 4.70 8.23 -0.26
N LEU A 179 3.79 7.85 0.64
CA LEU A 179 4.03 7.70 2.08
C LEU A 179 3.82 6.26 2.53
N ASP A 180 4.25 5.93 3.73
CA ASP A 180 3.95 4.67 4.45
C ASP A 180 4.44 3.40 3.75
N TYR A 181 5.66 3.48 3.18
CA TYR A 181 6.27 2.44 2.33
C TYR A 181 7.18 1.46 3.08
N GLN A 182 7.42 1.64 4.38
CA GLN A 182 8.43 0.86 5.11
C GLN A 182 8.14 -0.64 5.23
N ASP A 183 6.88 -1.04 5.05
CA ASP A 183 6.46 -2.44 5.08
C ASP A 183 6.42 -3.09 3.69
N ALA A 184 7.07 -2.45 2.70
CA ALA A 184 7.12 -2.95 1.33
C ALA A 184 7.83 -4.30 1.24
N VAL A 185 7.36 -5.12 0.29
CA VAL A 185 7.82 -6.49 0.06
C VAL A 185 7.99 -6.76 -1.43
N THR A 186 8.54 -7.91 -1.78
CA THR A 186 8.45 -8.47 -3.13
C THR A 186 7.24 -9.39 -3.20
N GLY A 187 6.26 -9.11 -4.06
CA GLY A 187 5.00 -9.86 -4.04
C GLY A 187 4.15 -9.74 -5.30
N PRO A 188 2.87 -10.11 -5.20
CA PRO A 188 1.94 -10.19 -6.32
C PRO A 188 1.75 -8.86 -7.05
N LEU A 189 1.83 -8.89 -8.37
CA LEU A 189 1.74 -7.72 -9.25
C LEU A 189 0.48 -6.88 -9.02
N THR A 190 -0.66 -7.51 -8.82
CA THR A 190 -1.94 -6.80 -8.73
C THR A 190 -2.25 -6.25 -7.34
N TYR A 191 -1.44 -6.53 -6.31
CA TYR A 191 -1.74 -6.15 -4.92
C TYR A 191 -1.98 -4.64 -4.74
N ASP A 192 -1.04 -3.82 -5.21
CA ASP A 192 -1.13 -2.36 -5.03
C ASP A 192 -2.16 -1.72 -5.98
N LEU A 193 -2.39 -2.32 -7.14
CA LEU A 193 -3.47 -1.91 -8.03
C LEU A 193 -4.84 -2.11 -7.37
N VAL A 194 -5.06 -3.27 -6.73
CA VAL A 194 -6.25 -3.54 -5.92
C VAL A 194 -6.35 -2.55 -4.76
N SER A 195 -5.23 -2.26 -4.09
CA SER A 195 -5.19 -1.31 -2.98
C SER A 195 -5.66 0.08 -3.38
N LEU A 196 -5.30 0.50 -4.59
CA LEU A 196 -5.68 1.80 -5.16
C LEU A 196 -7.12 1.82 -5.68
N LEU A 197 -7.50 0.82 -6.49
CA LEU A 197 -8.78 0.84 -7.22
C LEU A 197 -9.95 0.29 -6.40
N LYS A 198 -9.71 -0.65 -5.48
CA LYS A 198 -10.70 -1.15 -4.51
C LYS A 198 -10.37 -0.62 -3.10
N ASP A 199 -10.14 0.69 -3.01
CA ASP A 199 -9.80 1.39 -1.78
C ASP A 199 -10.94 1.32 -0.76
N ALA A 200 -10.59 1.28 0.53
CA ALA A 200 -11.58 1.23 1.61
C ALA A 200 -12.18 2.61 1.96
N TYR A 201 -11.65 3.69 1.41
CA TYR A 201 -12.03 5.07 1.74
C TYR A 201 -12.84 5.76 0.65
N ILE A 202 -12.87 5.21 -0.56
CA ILE A 202 -13.55 5.80 -1.71
C ILE A 202 -14.09 4.69 -2.61
N GLU A 203 -15.28 4.90 -3.15
CA GLU A 203 -15.97 3.98 -4.05
C GLU A 203 -16.21 4.63 -5.41
N TRP A 204 -15.95 3.88 -6.47
CA TRP A 204 -16.22 4.24 -7.86
C TRP A 204 -17.09 3.19 -8.51
N ASP A 205 -17.77 3.56 -9.60
CA ASP A 205 -18.53 2.61 -10.39
C ASP A 205 -17.63 1.57 -11.10
N GLU A 206 -18.22 0.45 -11.45
CA GLU A 206 -17.50 -0.69 -12.03
C GLU A 206 -16.87 -0.35 -13.39
N ASP A 207 -17.56 0.45 -14.20
CA ASP A 207 -17.07 0.86 -15.53
C ASP A 207 -15.79 1.70 -15.40
N PHE A 208 -15.73 2.61 -14.44
CA PHE A 208 -14.53 3.39 -14.14
C PHE A 208 -13.38 2.49 -13.67
N LEU A 209 -13.66 1.55 -12.75
CA LEU A 209 -12.64 0.63 -12.24
C LEU A 209 -12.10 -0.25 -13.37
N LEU A 210 -12.97 -0.81 -14.19
CA LEU A 210 -12.59 -1.66 -15.31
C LEU A 210 -11.72 -0.91 -16.32
N ASP A 211 -12.08 0.33 -16.69
CA ASP A 211 -11.26 1.17 -17.58
C ASP A 211 -9.85 1.37 -17.02
N GLN A 212 -9.72 1.67 -15.71
CA GLN A 212 -8.40 1.84 -15.06
C GLN A 212 -7.60 0.54 -15.04
N VAL A 213 -8.25 -0.61 -14.79
CA VAL A 213 -7.58 -1.93 -14.80
C VAL A 213 -7.08 -2.28 -16.20
N VAL A 214 -7.89 -2.05 -17.25
CA VAL A 214 -7.50 -2.29 -18.66
C VAL A 214 -6.29 -1.45 -19.02
N ARG A 215 -6.31 -0.15 -18.74
CA ARG A 215 -5.20 0.77 -19.02
C ARG A 215 -3.92 0.35 -18.31
N TYR A 216 -4.02 0.02 -17.03
CA TYR A 216 -2.88 -0.44 -16.27
C TYR A 216 -2.29 -1.74 -16.85
N TRP A 217 -3.13 -2.70 -17.24
CA TRP A 217 -2.69 -3.93 -17.89
C TRP A 217 -1.95 -3.66 -19.21
N GLU A 218 -2.54 -2.81 -20.09
CA GLU A 218 -1.90 -2.44 -21.36
C GLU A 218 -0.52 -1.78 -21.14
N ASP A 219 -0.44 -0.84 -20.22
CA ASP A 219 0.81 -0.12 -19.93
C ASP A 219 1.84 -1.05 -19.25
N SER A 220 1.41 -1.98 -18.40
CA SER A 220 2.27 -3.00 -17.79
C SER A 220 2.84 -3.96 -18.83
N LYS A 221 2.06 -4.34 -19.85
CA LYS A 221 2.57 -5.14 -21.00
C LYS A 221 3.58 -4.35 -21.81
N LYS A 222 3.30 -3.09 -22.16
CA LYS A 222 4.22 -2.21 -22.89
C LYS A 222 5.54 -2.02 -22.13
N ALA A 223 5.47 -1.94 -20.80
CA ALA A 223 6.63 -1.81 -19.93
C ALA A 223 7.41 -3.14 -19.72
N GLY A 224 6.90 -4.27 -20.19
CA GLY A 224 7.50 -5.59 -20.02
C GLY A 224 7.37 -6.17 -18.59
N LEU A 225 6.49 -5.60 -17.78
CA LEU A 225 6.20 -6.08 -16.43
C LEU A 225 5.36 -7.36 -16.46
N ILE A 226 4.37 -7.43 -17.35
CA ILE A 226 3.59 -8.63 -17.65
C ILE A 226 4.20 -9.30 -18.89
N LYS A 227 4.73 -10.51 -18.69
CA LYS A 227 5.41 -11.25 -19.77
C LYS A 227 4.44 -12.12 -20.57
N ASN A 228 3.48 -12.73 -19.90
CA ASN A 228 2.55 -13.68 -20.48
C ASN A 228 1.13 -13.39 -19.97
N GLY A 229 0.13 -13.96 -20.66
CA GLY A 229 -1.27 -13.83 -20.28
C GLY A 229 -2.02 -12.77 -21.08
N ASP A 230 -3.31 -13.00 -21.17
CA ASP A 230 -4.30 -12.08 -21.72
C ASP A 230 -4.92 -11.22 -20.61
N PHE A 231 -5.82 -10.32 -20.98
CA PHE A 231 -6.53 -9.49 -20.02
C PHE A 231 -7.40 -10.31 -19.05
N SER A 232 -8.01 -11.39 -19.52
CA SER A 232 -8.88 -12.24 -18.69
C SER A 232 -8.11 -12.84 -17.52
N SER A 233 -6.92 -13.39 -17.79
CA SER A 233 -6.04 -13.94 -16.75
C SER A 233 -5.57 -12.87 -15.75
N PHE A 234 -5.20 -11.69 -16.26
CA PHE A 234 -4.80 -10.57 -15.39
C PHE A 234 -5.97 -10.08 -14.53
N TYR A 235 -7.18 -10.01 -15.10
CA TYR A 235 -8.37 -9.60 -14.36
C TYR A 235 -8.76 -10.63 -13.30
N GLU A 236 -8.64 -11.93 -13.60
CA GLU A 236 -8.80 -13.00 -12.61
C GLU A 236 -7.82 -12.82 -11.43
N ASP A 237 -6.56 -12.54 -11.71
CA ASP A 237 -5.53 -12.27 -10.69
C ASP A 237 -5.88 -11.04 -9.84
N PHE A 238 -6.38 -9.97 -10.45
CA PHE A 238 -6.85 -8.77 -9.78
C PHE A 238 -8.03 -9.06 -8.83
N GLU A 239 -9.00 -9.89 -9.27
CA GLU A 239 -10.16 -10.26 -8.46
C GLU A 239 -9.76 -11.16 -7.27
N TRP A 240 -8.91 -12.18 -7.48
CA TRP A 240 -8.40 -13.01 -6.39
C TRP A 240 -7.62 -12.19 -5.35
N MET A 241 -6.81 -11.26 -5.80
CA MET A 241 -6.11 -10.34 -4.91
C MET A 241 -7.08 -9.42 -4.17
N GLY A 242 -8.16 -9.00 -4.83
CA GLY A 242 -9.26 -8.26 -4.22
C GLY A 242 -9.87 -8.98 -3.04
N VAL A 243 -10.16 -10.28 -3.20
CA VAL A 243 -10.70 -11.12 -2.10
C VAL A 243 -9.74 -11.15 -0.91
N GLN A 244 -8.44 -11.42 -1.14
CA GLN A 244 -7.43 -11.46 -0.08
C GLN A 244 -7.41 -10.13 0.70
N ARG A 245 -7.29 -9.01 -0.04
CA ARG A 245 -7.16 -7.69 0.56
C ARG A 245 -8.43 -7.26 1.32
N HIS A 246 -9.62 -7.55 0.80
CA HIS A 246 -10.86 -7.21 1.50
C HIS A 246 -11.04 -8.01 2.79
N LEU A 247 -10.64 -9.28 2.82
CA LEU A 247 -10.61 -10.04 4.08
C LEU A 247 -9.66 -9.41 5.10
N LYS A 248 -8.44 -9.02 4.68
CA LYS A 248 -7.50 -8.27 5.52
C LYS A 248 -8.14 -6.99 6.07
N ILE A 249 -8.73 -6.16 5.19
CA ILE A 249 -9.31 -4.86 5.55
C ILE A 249 -10.46 -5.02 6.55
N LEU A 250 -11.38 -5.95 6.33
CA LEU A 250 -12.47 -6.25 7.27
C LEU A 250 -11.93 -6.60 8.67
N GLY A 251 -10.87 -7.41 8.72
CA GLY A 251 -10.22 -7.77 9.98
C GLY A 251 -9.53 -6.58 10.66
N VAL A 252 -8.79 -5.78 9.90
CA VAL A 252 -8.07 -4.60 10.40
C VAL A 252 -9.04 -3.56 10.94
N PHE A 253 -10.08 -3.19 10.19
CA PHE A 253 -11.06 -2.19 10.62
C PHE A 253 -11.87 -2.66 11.82
N SER A 254 -12.24 -3.94 11.88
CA SER A 254 -12.88 -4.51 13.06
C SER A 254 -11.98 -4.46 14.29
N ARG A 255 -10.68 -4.69 14.13
CA ARG A 255 -9.69 -4.58 15.20
C ARG A 255 -9.60 -3.15 15.72
N LEU A 256 -9.53 -2.17 14.82
CA LEU A 256 -9.46 -0.76 15.19
C LEU A 256 -10.74 -0.32 15.92
N SER A 257 -11.92 -0.64 15.39
CA SER A 257 -13.20 -0.25 15.99
C SER A 257 -13.48 -0.87 17.38
N ILE A 258 -12.77 -1.94 17.74
CA ILE A 258 -12.93 -2.57 19.08
C ILE A 258 -11.88 -2.02 20.07
N ARG A 259 -10.73 -1.52 19.58
CA ARG A 259 -9.65 -1.01 20.43
C ARG A 259 -9.77 0.47 20.78
N ASP A 260 -10.43 1.23 19.92
CA ASP A 260 -10.69 2.67 20.07
C ASP A 260 -12.11 2.91 20.63
#